data_062f05017209cf17fa052db091923ad3
#
_entry.id   062f05017209cf17fa052db091923ad3
#
_cell.length_a   1.000
_cell.length_b   1.000
_cell.length_c   1.000
_cell.angle_alpha   90.00
_cell.angle_beta   90.00
_cell.angle_gamma   90.00
#
_symmetry.space_group_name_H-M   'P 1'
#
loop_
_entity.id
_entity.type
_entity.pdbx_description
1 polymer ?
#
loop_
_entity_poly.entity_id
_entity_poly.type
_entity_poly.pdbx_seq_one_letter_code
_entity_poly.pdbx_strand_id
1 'polypeptide(L)'
;MKQKKYISTALLLLAAIIWGFAFAAQDAASDMGAFTLGFARSIVAGIFLIGVIMIFDKLLGTGRRLFSKDGIDLNKYEIVGGVIIGTVLVVASAFQQIGINSGTDGGKAAFITALYVILVPVYALALKKKAPVNVWISIAIAVIGFYFLCIKDDLSIAASDLLVIAASMIFPIHILTIDHFSPKCDGIRMSMVQFFTAAVLNLAVALIAEGAGEFSLVMPNILPILFLGIGSSGIAYTLQIIGQKYAEPAVASIVMSLESVFAALGGWIFLSNALSPREFLGCALVFGAILLAQAPQLLSKKKTQTPQ
;
A
#
# COMPACT_ATOMS: atom_id res chain seq x y z
N MET A 1 -21.73 11.37 6.61
CA MET A 1 -20.55 10.72 7.21
C MET A 1 -20.48 9.21 6.90
N LYS A 2 -21.55 8.43 7.04
CA LYS A 2 -21.57 6.96 6.80
C LYS A 2 -21.17 6.59 5.36
N GLN A 3 -21.72 7.27 4.35
CA GLN A 3 -21.41 7.00 2.94
C GLN A 3 -19.91 7.18 2.61
N LYS A 4 -19.28 8.23 3.17
CA LYS A 4 -17.82 8.47 2.98
C LYS A 4 -16.95 7.33 3.54
N LYS A 5 -17.34 6.71 4.67
CA LYS A 5 -16.64 5.57 5.25
C LYS A 5 -16.74 4.30 4.38
N TYR A 6 -17.90 4.03 3.75
CA TYR A 6 -18.02 2.89 2.82
C TYR A 6 -17.19 3.09 1.56
N ILE A 7 -17.20 4.31 0.99
CA ILE A 7 -16.35 4.65 -0.16
C ILE A 7 -14.88 4.47 0.23
N SER A 8 -14.47 4.97 1.39
CA SER A 8 -13.12 4.80 1.94
C SER A 8 -12.71 3.32 2.00
N THR A 9 -13.55 2.47 2.60
CA THR A 9 -13.28 1.02 2.66
C THR A 9 -13.17 0.40 1.27
N ALA A 10 -14.04 0.78 0.33
CA ALA A 10 -13.98 0.27 -1.04
C ALA A 10 -12.71 0.69 -1.78
N LEU A 11 -12.25 1.94 -1.59
CA LEU A 11 -11.00 2.43 -2.16
C LEU A 11 -9.79 1.68 -1.60
N LEU A 12 -9.75 1.47 -0.27
CA LEU A 12 -8.68 0.72 0.39
C LEU A 12 -8.68 -0.77 -0.01
N LEU A 13 -9.86 -1.36 -0.19
CA LEU A 13 -9.99 -2.73 -0.69
C LEU A 13 -9.45 -2.86 -2.12
N LEU A 14 -9.80 -1.91 -2.99
CA LEU A 14 -9.29 -1.88 -4.36
C LEU A 14 -7.75 -1.72 -4.38
N ALA A 15 -7.20 -0.88 -3.51
CA ALA A 15 -5.75 -0.77 -3.34
C ALA A 15 -5.13 -2.10 -2.90
N ALA A 16 -5.73 -2.81 -1.94
CA ALA A 16 -5.27 -4.11 -1.47
C ALA A 16 -5.29 -5.18 -2.58
N ILE A 17 -6.33 -5.19 -3.44
CA ILE A 17 -6.40 -6.08 -4.61
C ILE A 17 -5.21 -5.82 -5.54
N ILE A 18 -4.97 -4.57 -5.90
CA ILE A 18 -3.88 -4.20 -6.81
C ILE A 18 -2.52 -4.55 -6.20
N TRP A 19 -2.31 -4.30 -4.92
CA TRP A 19 -1.04 -4.63 -4.26
C TRP A 19 -0.84 -6.14 -4.11
N GLY A 20 -1.88 -6.92 -3.90
CA GLY A 20 -1.75 -8.38 -3.89
C GLY A 20 -1.13 -8.89 -5.20
N PHE A 21 -1.61 -8.42 -6.34
CA PHE A 21 -1.01 -8.77 -7.63
C PHE A 21 0.36 -8.10 -7.87
N ALA A 22 0.65 -6.98 -7.19
CA ALA A 22 1.93 -6.28 -7.35
C ALA A 22 3.12 -7.09 -6.83
N PHE A 23 2.92 -7.98 -5.84
CA PHE A 23 3.99 -8.85 -5.35
C PHE A 23 4.49 -9.79 -6.44
N ALA A 24 3.60 -10.35 -7.27
CA ALA A 24 4.00 -11.17 -8.41
C ALA A 24 4.78 -10.35 -9.47
N ALA A 25 4.42 -9.08 -9.68
CA ALA A 25 5.15 -8.21 -10.59
C ALA A 25 6.52 -7.78 -10.01
N GLN A 26 6.63 -7.60 -8.70
CA GLN A 26 7.90 -7.34 -8.02
C GLN A 26 8.84 -8.55 -8.10
N ASP A 27 8.30 -9.75 -7.93
CA ASP A 27 9.04 -11.01 -8.05
C ASP A 27 9.52 -11.23 -9.49
N ALA A 28 8.66 -10.97 -10.49
CA ALA A 28 9.00 -11.05 -11.90
C ALA A 28 10.11 -10.07 -12.35
N ALA A 29 10.31 -8.97 -11.62
CA ALA A 29 11.36 -7.97 -11.87
C ALA A 29 12.50 -8.04 -10.83
N SER A 30 12.67 -9.18 -10.15
CA SER A 30 13.67 -9.37 -9.09
C SER A 30 15.13 -9.43 -9.58
N ASP A 31 15.32 -9.53 -10.90
CA ASP A 31 16.61 -9.40 -11.57
C ASP A 31 17.11 -7.94 -11.64
N MET A 32 16.23 -6.96 -11.44
CA MET A 32 16.58 -5.54 -11.39
C MET A 32 17.02 -5.13 -9.99
N GLY A 33 17.94 -4.17 -9.92
CA GLY A 33 18.25 -3.48 -8.66
C GLY A 33 17.00 -2.85 -8.04
N ALA A 34 16.89 -2.94 -6.71
CA ALA A 34 15.70 -2.47 -5.98
C ALA A 34 15.43 -0.96 -6.18
N PHE A 35 16.48 -0.16 -6.26
CA PHE A 35 16.38 1.29 -6.47
C PHE A 35 16.15 1.63 -7.94
N THR A 36 16.70 0.88 -8.88
CA THR A 36 16.44 1.05 -10.32
C THR A 36 14.98 0.73 -10.63
N LEU A 37 14.44 -0.37 -10.10
CA LEU A 37 13.00 -0.69 -10.18
C LEU A 37 12.16 0.37 -9.48
N GLY A 38 12.59 0.81 -8.28
CA GLY A 38 11.96 1.88 -7.50
C GLY A 38 11.86 3.19 -8.28
N PHE A 39 12.94 3.58 -8.98
CA PHE A 39 12.94 4.75 -9.87
C PHE A 39 11.97 4.56 -11.04
N ALA A 40 12.10 3.46 -11.78
CA ALA A 40 11.32 3.23 -12.99
C ALA A 40 9.81 3.24 -12.70
N ARG A 41 9.34 2.53 -11.66
CA ARG A 41 7.93 2.54 -11.27
C ARG A 41 7.46 3.91 -10.77
N SER A 42 8.32 4.65 -10.07
CA SER A 42 7.95 5.94 -9.48
C SER A 42 7.83 7.03 -10.54
N ILE A 43 8.73 7.08 -11.53
CA ILE A 43 8.64 8.06 -12.62
C ILE A 43 7.41 7.79 -13.50
N VAL A 44 7.10 6.53 -13.79
CA VAL A 44 5.87 6.13 -14.50
C VAL A 44 4.63 6.57 -13.73
N ALA A 45 4.59 6.36 -12.41
CA ALA A 45 3.49 6.81 -11.56
C ALA A 45 3.34 8.34 -11.55
N GLY A 46 4.43 9.07 -11.40
CA GLY A 46 4.43 10.54 -11.40
C GLY A 46 3.88 11.12 -12.71
N ILE A 47 4.35 10.61 -13.86
CA ILE A 47 3.87 11.03 -15.18
C ILE A 47 2.39 10.66 -15.36
N PHE A 48 1.98 9.46 -15.00
CA PHE A 48 0.58 9.04 -15.03
C PHE A 48 -0.32 9.97 -14.21
N LEU A 49 0.11 10.34 -12.99
CA LEU A 49 -0.66 11.19 -12.10
C LEU A 49 -0.77 12.65 -12.62
N ILE A 50 0.21 13.18 -13.33
CA ILE A 50 0.07 14.46 -14.05
C ILE A 50 -1.12 14.39 -15.01
N GLY A 51 -1.20 13.34 -15.83
CA GLY A 51 -2.31 13.15 -16.77
C GLY A 51 -3.65 13.04 -16.03
N VAL A 52 -3.72 12.28 -14.95
CA VAL A 52 -4.92 12.13 -14.11
C VAL A 52 -5.35 13.50 -13.56
N ILE A 53 -4.44 14.28 -12.96
CA ILE A 53 -4.76 15.60 -12.40
C ILE A 53 -5.29 16.53 -13.49
N MET A 54 -4.65 16.59 -14.65
CA MET A 54 -5.08 17.45 -15.75
C MET A 54 -6.49 17.11 -16.25
N ILE A 55 -6.81 15.81 -16.32
CA ILE A 55 -8.15 15.33 -16.69
C ILE A 55 -9.18 15.71 -15.62
N PHE A 56 -8.89 15.46 -14.35
CA PHE A 56 -9.80 15.76 -13.24
C PHE A 56 -10.02 17.27 -13.06
N ASP A 57 -8.97 18.09 -13.17
CA ASP A 57 -9.08 19.55 -13.10
C ASP A 57 -10.01 20.09 -14.19
N LYS A 58 -9.96 19.50 -15.40
CA LYS A 58 -10.83 19.87 -16.51
C LYS A 58 -12.27 19.40 -16.32
N LEU A 59 -12.46 18.12 -15.90
CA LEU A 59 -13.78 17.51 -15.79
C LEU A 59 -14.60 18.03 -14.60
N LEU A 60 -13.95 18.22 -13.45
CA LEU A 60 -14.63 18.62 -12.21
C LEU A 60 -14.81 20.14 -12.09
N GLY A 61 -14.21 20.93 -12.96
CA GLY A 61 -14.34 22.38 -12.94
C GLY A 61 -13.92 22.99 -11.59
N THR A 62 -12.93 22.41 -10.92
CA THR A 62 -12.50 22.79 -9.55
C THR A 62 -11.94 24.20 -9.45
N GLY A 63 -11.73 24.87 -10.58
CA GLY A 63 -11.04 26.17 -10.66
C GLY A 63 -9.52 26.05 -10.48
N ARG A 64 -9.01 24.88 -10.06
CA ARG A 64 -7.58 24.60 -9.95
C ARG A 64 -7.05 24.06 -11.29
N ARG A 65 -5.82 24.45 -11.64
CA ARG A 65 -5.08 23.91 -12.78
C ARG A 65 -3.68 23.59 -12.33
N LEU A 66 -3.24 22.34 -12.52
CA LEU A 66 -1.90 21.91 -12.11
C LEU A 66 -0.81 22.84 -12.64
N PHE A 67 -0.92 23.22 -13.91
CA PHE A 67 -0.05 24.22 -14.54
C PHE A 67 -0.83 25.50 -14.80
N SER A 68 -0.50 26.58 -14.11
CA SER A 68 -1.04 27.93 -14.28
C SER A 68 0.04 28.88 -14.78
N LYS A 69 -0.34 30.13 -15.12
CA LYS A 69 0.64 31.18 -15.47
C LYS A 69 1.57 31.54 -14.31
N ASP A 70 1.10 31.30 -13.09
CA ASP A 70 1.82 31.62 -11.85
C ASP A 70 2.66 30.43 -11.33
N GLY A 71 2.71 29.30 -12.07
CA GLY A 71 3.48 28.11 -11.72
C GLY A 71 2.63 26.86 -11.48
N ILE A 72 3.18 25.94 -10.69
CA ILE A 72 2.51 24.68 -10.34
C ILE A 72 1.59 24.90 -9.13
N ASP A 73 0.29 24.60 -9.28
CA ASP A 73 -0.72 24.75 -8.22
C ASP A 73 -0.66 23.58 -7.22
N LEU A 74 0.27 23.68 -6.28
CA LEU A 74 0.42 22.77 -5.15
C LEU A 74 0.40 23.54 -3.84
N ASN A 75 -0.39 23.09 -2.87
CA ASN A 75 -0.39 23.68 -1.55
C ASN A 75 0.73 23.12 -0.66
N LYS A 76 1.03 23.82 0.45
CA LYS A 76 2.10 23.40 1.38
C LYS A 76 1.94 21.98 1.90
N TYR A 77 0.72 21.52 2.17
CA TYR A 77 0.48 20.19 2.71
C TYR A 77 0.66 19.10 1.65
N GLU A 78 0.34 19.41 0.38
CA GLU A 78 0.60 18.52 -0.76
C GLU A 78 2.10 18.32 -0.97
N ILE A 79 2.89 19.41 -0.88
CA ILE A 79 4.35 19.35 -1.05
C ILE A 79 5.00 18.66 0.16
N VAL A 80 4.80 19.17 1.37
CA VAL A 80 5.45 18.65 2.57
C VAL A 80 5.00 17.20 2.86
N GLY A 81 3.69 16.94 2.77
CA GLY A 81 3.15 15.59 2.95
C GLY A 81 3.69 14.63 1.90
N GLY A 82 3.67 15.02 0.62
CA GLY A 82 4.18 14.20 -0.48
C GLY A 82 5.67 13.89 -0.35
N VAL A 83 6.50 14.87 0.04
CA VAL A 83 7.94 14.65 0.28
C VAL A 83 8.16 13.69 1.43
N ILE A 84 7.49 13.87 2.56
CA ILE A 84 7.68 12.99 3.73
C ILE A 84 7.22 11.56 3.42
N ILE A 85 5.99 11.38 2.88
CA ILE A 85 5.49 10.03 2.56
C ILE A 85 6.30 9.38 1.44
N GLY A 86 6.80 10.15 0.47
CA GLY A 86 7.67 9.67 -0.59
C GLY A 86 9.00 9.15 -0.05
N THR A 87 9.62 9.89 0.87
CA THR A 87 10.87 9.47 1.52
C THR A 87 10.69 8.19 2.35
N VAL A 88 9.63 8.14 3.18
CA VAL A 88 9.34 6.94 3.97
C VAL A 88 9.03 5.74 3.08
N LEU A 89 8.31 5.97 1.98
CA LEU A 89 7.99 4.91 1.01
C LEU A 89 9.25 4.34 0.35
N VAL A 90 10.21 5.19 -0.04
CA VAL A 90 11.48 4.72 -0.62
C VAL A 90 12.19 3.79 0.34
N VAL A 91 12.31 4.15 1.62
CA VAL A 91 12.98 3.31 2.61
C VAL A 91 12.24 1.99 2.80
N ALA A 92 10.91 2.03 2.99
CA ALA A 92 10.12 0.81 3.19
C ALA A 92 10.17 -0.11 1.98
N SER A 93 9.94 0.43 0.77
CA SER A 93 9.91 -0.35 -0.46
C SER A 93 11.30 -0.88 -0.87
N ALA A 94 12.38 -0.16 -0.55
CA ALA A 94 13.74 -0.64 -0.78
C ALA A 94 14.03 -1.88 0.07
N PHE A 95 13.77 -1.84 1.38
CA PHE A 95 13.93 -3.02 2.24
C PHE A 95 13.09 -4.20 1.76
N GLN A 96 11.85 -3.97 1.36
CA GLN A 96 10.97 -5.01 0.83
C GLN A 96 11.52 -5.61 -0.47
N GLN A 97 11.89 -4.76 -1.45
CA GLN A 97 12.37 -5.24 -2.75
C GLN A 97 13.73 -5.92 -2.65
N ILE A 98 14.66 -5.40 -1.83
CA ILE A 98 15.94 -6.06 -1.57
C ILE A 98 15.72 -7.45 -0.95
N GLY A 99 14.76 -7.58 -0.04
CA GLY A 99 14.37 -8.87 0.54
C GLY A 99 13.87 -9.86 -0.52
N ILE A 100 13.01 -9.40 -1.45
CA ILE A 100 12.50 -10.21 -2.57
C ILE A 100 13.68 -10.60 -3.48
N ASN A 101 14.50 -9.66 -3.91
CA ASN A 101 15.65 -9.92 -4.76
C ASN A 101 16.69 -10.88 -4.10
N SER A 102 16.70 -10.94 -2.77
CA SER A 102 17.59 -11.81 -1.98
C SER A 102 16.98 -13.19 -1.68
N GLY A 103 15.81 -13.50 -2.26
CA GLY A 103 15.20 -14.83 -2.20
C GLY A 103 13.99 -14.98 -1.29
N THR A 104 13.41 -13.89 -0.76
CA THR A 104 12.09 -13.97 -0.13
C THR A 104 11.03 -14.05 -1.23
N ASP A 105 10.31 -15.15 -1.29
CA ASP A 105 9.18 -15.34 -2.22
C ASP A 105 8.12 -14.22 -2.08
N GLY A 106 7.54 -13.79 -3.20
CA GLY A 106 6.58 -12.68 -3.23
C GLY A 106 5.35 -12.90 -2.33
N GLY A 107 4.84 -14.13 -2.24
CA GLY A 107 3.74 -14.48 -1.34
C GLY A 107 4.15 -14.37 0.14
N LYS A 108 5.37 -14.82 0.48
CA LYS A 108 5.94 -14.68 1.83
C LYS A 108 6.21 -13.22 2.17
N ALA A 109 6.70 -12.44 1.20
CA ALA A 109 6.91 -11.00 1.35
C ALA A 109 5.60 -10.26 1.63
N ALA A 110 4.52 -10.61 0.93
CA ALA A 110 3.18 -10.07 1.18
C ALA A 110 2.70 -10.34 2.60
N PHE A 111 2.91 -11.56 3.10
CA PHE A 111 2.58 -11.93 4.47
C PHE A 111 3.36 -11.14 5.51
N ILE A 112 4.70 -11.12 5.38
CA ILE A 112 5.56 -10.43 6.33
C ILE A 112 5.23 -8.93 6.34
N THR A 113 5.01 -8.35 5.16
CA THR A 113 4.60 -6.95 5.05
C THR A 113 3.28 -6.69 5.77
N ALA A 114 2.27 -7.55 5.61
CA ALA A 114 0.96 -7.39 6.25
C ALA A 114 1.02 -7.40 7.79
N LEU A 115 2.13 -7.80 8.41
CA LEU A 115 2.33 -7.64 9.86
C LEU A 115 2.29 -6.18 10.33
N TYR A 116 2.37 -5.20 9.40
CA TYR A 116 2.10 -3.80 9.73
C TYR A 116 0.71 -3.60 10.36
N VAL A 117 -0.23 -4.52 10.16
CA VAL A 117 -1.56 -4.48 10.79
C VAL A 117 -1.51 -4.44 12.31
N ILE A 118 -0.51 -5.07 12.91
CA ILE A 118 -0.25 -5.02 14.36
C ILE A 118 0.42 -3.69 14.73
N LEU A 119 1.39 -3.28 13.91
CA LEU A 119 2.27 -2.15 14.25
C LEU A 119 1.57 -0.78 14.07
N VAL A 120 0.65 -0.64 13.11
CA VAL A 120 -0.11 0.60 12.90
C VAL A 120 -0.85 1.04 14.18
N PRO A 121 -1.71 0.24 14.82
CA PRO A 121 -2.36 0.66 16.05
C PRO A 121 -1.39 0.81 17.22
N VAL A 122 -0.29 0.03 17.28
CA VAL A 122 0.75 0.21 18.31
C VAL A 122 1.41 1.57 18.17
N TYR A 123 1.83 1.97 16.97
CA TYR A 123 2.41 3.29 16.73
C TYR A 123 1.39 4.41 16.91
N ALA A 124 0.12 4.17 16.55
CA ALA A 124 -0.96 5.12 16.77
C ALA A 124 -1.20 5.40 18.26
N LEU A 125 -0.98 4.42 19.16
CA LEU A 125 -1.03 4.63 20.60
C LEU A 125 0.03 5.65 21.07
N ALA A 126 1.24 5.61 20.53
CA ALA A 126 2.28 6.61 20.81
C ALA A 126 1.85 8.03 20.39
N LEU A 127 0.99 8.13 19.36
CA LEU A 127 0.35 9.38 18.92
C LEU A 127 -0.96 9.69 19.67
N LYS A 128 -1.22 9.03 20.81
CA LYS A 128 -2.43 9.16 21.64
C LYS A 128 -3.74 8.81 20.92
N LYS A 129 -3.68 8.09 19.79
CA LYS A 129 -4.85 7.55 19.10
C LYS A 129 -5.16 6.17 19.65
N LYS A 130 -6.39 5.95 20.15
CA LYS A 130 -6.81 4.66 20.73
C LYS A 130 -7.58 3.86 19.68
N ALA A 131 -7.28 2.57 19.59
CA ALA A 131 -8.08 1.62 18.84
C ALA A 131 -9.06 0.91 19.79
N PRO A 132 -10.33 0.71 19.39
CA PRO A 132 -11.30 0.01 20.22
C PRO A 132 -10.98 -1.49 20.29
N VAL A 133 -11.52 -2.17 21.32
CA VAL A 133 -11.21 -3.58 21.63
C VAL A 133 -11.50 -4.52 20.45
N ASN A 134 -12.58 -4.30 19.71
CA ASN A 134 -12.91 -5.11 18.53
C ASN A 134 -11.81 -5.06 17.45
N VAL A 135 -11.08 -3.94 17.30
CA VAL A 135 -9.95 -3.82 16.38
C VAL A 135 -8.79 -4.71 16.85
N TRP A 136 -8.49 -4.74 18.15
CA TRP A 136 -7.45 -5.63 18.69
C TRP A 136 -7.78 -7.11 18.52
N ILE A 137 -9.05 -7.48 18.74
CA ILE A 137 -9.52 -8.86 18.47
C ILE A 137 -9.40 -9.18 16.98
N SER A 138 -9.78 -8.25 16.11
CA SER A 138 -9.64 -8.41 14.65
C SER A 138 -8.19 -8.61 14.23
N ILE A 139 -7.25 -7.86 14.82
CA ILE A 139 -5.82 -8.01 14.55
C ILE A 139 -5.35 -9.41 14.94
N ALA A 140 -5.73 -9.90 16.12
CA ALA A 140 -5.37 -11.25 16.56
C ALA A 140 -5.90 -12.32 15.60
N ILE A 141 -7.15 -12.20 15.14
CA ILE A 141 -7.75 -13.12 14.17
C ILE A 141 -7.02 -13.01 12.80
N ALA A 142 -6.70 -11.81 12.34
CA ALA A 142 -5.99 -11.60 11.08
C ALA A 142 -4.60 -12.24 11.12
N VAL A 143 -3.86 -12.08 12.21
CA VAL A 143 -2.52 -12.71 12.39
C VAL A 143 -2.60 -14.21 12.34
N ILE A 144 -3.60 -14.82 12.99
CA ILE A 144 -3.84 -16.27 12.92
C ILE A 144 -4.18 -16.67 11.48
N GLY A 145 -5.02 -15.89 10.80
CA GLY A 145 -5.36 -16.13 9.40
C GLY A 145 -4.15 -16.05 8.47
N PHE A 146 -3.28 -15.08 8.67
CA PHE A 146 -2.02 -14.97 7.92
C PHE A 146 -1.07 -16.15 8.19
N TYR A 147 -0.99 -16.62 9.43
CA TYR A 147 -0.23 -17.83 9.74
C TYR A 147 -0.71 -19.01 8.92
N PHE A 148 -2.02 -19.25 8.84
CA PHE A 148 -2.57 -20.34 8.04
C PHE A 148 -2.38 -20.15 6.53
N LEU A 149 -2.42 -18.89 6.06
CA LEU A 149 -2.32 -18.55 4.64
C LEU A 149 -0.90 -18.75 4.09
N CYS A 150 0.13 -18.39 4.85
CA CYS A 150 1.46 -18.18 4.28
C CYS A 150 2.53 -19.12 4.80
N ILE A 151 2.31 -19.81 5.94
CA ILE A 151 3.31 -20.72 6.48
C ILE A 151 2.96 -22.15 6.04
N LYS A 152 3.70 -22.66 5.04
CA LYS A 152 3.43 -23.99 4.46
C LYS A 152 3.99 -25.13 5.29
N ASP A 153 5.28 -25.17 5.57
CA ASP A 153 5.94 -26.34 6.19
C ASP A 153 6.90 -26.01 7.34
N ASP A 154 7.65 -24.93 7.28
CA ASP A 154 8.63 -24.51 8.31
C ASP A 154 8.62 -23.01 8.56
N LEU A 155 8.69 -22.63 9.86
CA LEU A 155 8.91 -21.25 10.31
C LEU A 155 10.40 -20.85 10.16
N SER A 156 11.06 -21.28 9.09
CA SER A 156 12.44 -20.84 8.85
C SER A 156 12.45 -19.37 8.41
N ILE A 157 13.11 -18.52 9.21
CA ILE A 157 13.34 -17.12 8.89
C ILE A 157 14.69 -17.02 8.20
N ALA A 158 14.68 -16.73 6.89
CA ALA A 158 15.89 -16.46 6.13
C ALA A 158 16.40 -15.04 6.41
N ALA A 159 17.68 -14.78 6.12
CA ALA A 159 18.23 -13.42 6.27
C ALA A 159 17.50 -12.40 5.37
N SER A 160 17.04 -12.80 4.18
CA SER A 160 16.22 -11.99 3.29
C SER A 160 14.89 -11.57 3.92
N ASP A 161 14.26 -12.44 4.72
CA ASP A 161 13.00 -12.14 5.40
C ASP A 161 13.14 -11.02 6.44
N LEU A 162 14.33 -10.89 7.07
CA LEU A 162 14.60 -9.81 8.02
C LEU A 162 14.51 -8.42 7.36
N LEU A 163 14.84 -8.32 6.08
CA LEU A 163 14.68 -7.08 5.32
C LEU A 163 13.20 -6.75 5.12
N VAL A 164 12.38 -7.74 4.78
CA VAL A 164 10.93 -7.54 4.65
C VAL A 164 10.28 -7.25 6.00
N ILE A 165 10.76 -7.85 7.10
CA ILE A 165 10.33 -7.50 8.47
C ILE A 165 10.68 -6.03 8.76
N ALA A 166 11.88 -5.56 8.41
CA ALA A 166 12.23 -4.14 8.55
C ALA A 166 11.29 -3.24 7.75
N ALA A 167 10.94 -3.61 6.51
CA ALA A 167 9.94 -2.91 5.72
C ALA A 167 8.59 -2.84 6.44
N SER A 168 8.11 -3.96 7.03
CA SER A 168 6.85 -4.02 7.78
C SER A 168 6.81 -3.10 9.01
N MET A 169 7.97 -2.77 9.57
CA MET A 169 8.10 -1.79 10.67
C MET A 169 8.06 -0.34 10.17
N ILE A 170 8.40 -0.09 8.91
CA ILE A 170 8.45 1.27 8.34
C ILE A 170 7.12 1.64 7.68
N PHE A 171 6.40 0.72 7.03
CA PHE A 171 5.10 0.99 6.42
C PHE A 171 4.07 1.63 7.38
N PRO A 172 3.98 1.28 8.68
CA PRO A 172 3.13 1.98 9.64
C PRO A 172 3.39 3.49 9.71
N ILE A 173 4.67 3.91 9.61
CA ILE A 173 5.04 5.31 9.61
C ILE A 173 4.47 6.01 8.37
N HIS A 174 4.56 5.38 7.20
CA HIS A 174 3.94 5.87 5.97
C HIS A 174 2.41 6.03 6.13
N ILE A 175 1.73 4.98 6.65
CA ILE A 175 0.28 4.96 6.86
C ILE A 175 -0.15 6.10 7.82
N LEU A 176 0.55 6.28 8.94
CA LEU A 176 0.24 7.30 9.93
C LEU A 176 0.56 8.72 9.42
N THR A 177 1.57 8.86 8.57
CA THR A 177 1.89 10.13 7.92
C THR A 177 0.82 10.52 6.92
N ILE A 178 0.33 9.58 6.11
CA ILE A 178 -0.82 9.80 5.22
C ILE A 178 -2.05 10.24 6.03
N ASP A 179 -2.36 9.56 7.13
CA ASP A 179 -3.49 9.90 8.00
C ASP A 179 -3.39 11.35 8.54
N HIS A 180 -2.17 11.82 8.81
CA HIS A 180 -1.96 13.20 9.26
C HIS A 180 -2.18 14.24 8.16
N PHE A 181 -1.71 13.98 6.92
CA PHE A 181 -1.71 14.98 5.84
C PHE A 181 -2.94 14.91 4.95
N SER A 182 -3.48 13.72 4.67
CA SER A 182 -4.57 13.52 3.71
C SER A 182 -5.83 14.35 3.95
N PRO A 183 -6.25 14.67 5.21
CA PRO A 183 -7.41 15.54 5.42
C PRO A 183 -7.21 16.99 4.97
N LYS A 184 -5.96 17.43 4.80
CA LYS A 184 -5.56 18.84 4.59
C LYS A 184 -5.25 19.17 3.13
N CYS A 185 -5.30 18.18 2.22
CA CYS A 185 -4.82 18.32 0.85
C CYS A 185 -5.63 17.52 -0.17
N ASP A 186 -5.34 17.75 -1.44
CA ASP A 186 -5.77 16.91 -2.54
C ASP A 186 -4.90 15.63 -2.59
N GLY A 187 -5.54 14.47 -2.46
CA GLY A 187 -4.83 13.19 -2.39
C GLY A 187 -4.09 12.83 -3.67
N ILE A 188 -4.61 13.22 -4.85
CA ILE A 188 -3.97 12.91 -6.13
C ILE A 188 -2.71 13.76 -6.29
N ARG A 189 -2.77 15.07 -5.95
CA ARG A 189 -1.63 15.97 -5.97
C ARG A 189 -0.54 15.56 -4.97
N MET A 190 -0.94 15.19 -3.75
CA MET A 190 0.01 14.68 -2.75
C MET A 190 0.68 13.39 -3.22
N SER A 191 -0.07 12.47 -3.85
CA SER A 191 0.47 11.24 -4.44
C SER A 191 1.47 11.52 -5.57
N MET A 192 1.18 12.50 -6.43
CA MET A 192 2.11 12.92 -7.48
C MET A 192 3.45 13.39 -6.88
N VAL A 193 3.41 14.26 -5.86
CA VAL A 193 4.64 14.72 -5.17
C VAL A 193 5.37 13.55 -4.52
N GLN A 194 4.64 12.61 -3.88
CA GLN A 194 5.19 11.37 -3.30
C GLN A 194 6.04 10.63 -4.34
N PHE A 195 5.49 10.40 -5.53
CA PHE A 195 6.19 9.57 -6.53
C PHE A 195 7.31 10.32 -7.25
N PHE A 196 7.23 11.62 -7.44
CA PHE A 196 8.39 12.38 -7.92
C PHE A 196 9.50 12.42 -6.87
N THR A 197 9.18 12.57 -5.59
CA THR A 197 10.16 12.45 -4.50
C THR A 197 10.81 11.07 -4.49
N ALA A 198 9.99 10.02 -4.59
CA ALA A 198 10.49 8.65 -4.64
C ALA A 198 11.37 8.41 -5.88
N ALA A 199 11.00 8.94 -7.04
CA ALA A 199 11.81 8.84 -8.26
C ALA A 199 13.19 9.48 -8.08
N VAL A 200 13.25 10.70 -7.56
CA VAL A 200 14.53 11.41 -7.34
C VAL A 200 15.41 10.66 -6.35
N LEU A 201 14.87 10.22 -5.22
CA LEU A 201 15.64 9.50 -4.19
C LEU A 201 16.11 8.14 -4.69
N ASN A 202 15.24 7.36 -5.34
CA ASN A 202 15.62 6.07 -5.91
C ASN A 202 16.68 6.22 -7.00
N LEU A 203 16.54 7.22 -7.90
CA LEU A 203 17.53 7.50 -8.93
C LEU A 203 18.92 7.78 -8.33
N ALA A 204 18.96 8.64 -7.31
CA ALA A 204 20.21 8.99 -6.66
C ALA A 204 20.91 7.76 -6.06
N VAL A 205 20.15 6.89 -5.36
CA VAL A 205 20.70 5.68 -4.76
C VAL A 205 21.06 4.63 -5.84
N ALA A 206 20.22 4.45 -6.88
CA ALA A 206 20.48 3.53 -7.99
C ALA A 206 21.82 3.84 -8.69
N LEU A 207 22.07 5.11 -9.00
CA LEU A 207 23.32 5.52 -9.65
C LEU A 207 24.57 5.28 -8.78
N ILE A 208 24.43 5.40 -7.46
CA ILE A 208 25.56 5.25 -6.51
C ILE A 208 25.78 3.78 -6.16
N ALA A 209 24.72 3.03 -5.87
CA ALA A 209 24.80 1.69 -5.30
C ALA A 209 24.67 0.57 -6.32
N GLU A 210 23.89 0.77 -7.39
CA GLU A 210 23.59 -0.27 -8.40
C GLU A 210 24.33 -0.01 -9.72
N GLY A 211 24.57 1.28 -10.04
CA GLY A 211 25.27 1.70 -11.24
C GLY A 211 24.38 1.89 -12.47
N ALA A 212 24.88 2.62 -13.46
CA ALA A 212 24.12 2.96 -14.65
C ALA A 212 23.78 1.75 -15.55
N GLY A 213 24.51 0.65 -15.43
CA GLY A 213 24.25 -0.59 -16.19
C GLY A 213 22.89 -1.23 -15.92
N GLU A 214 22.36 -1.09 -14.70
CA GLU A 214 21.05 -1.63 -14.28
C GLU A 214 19.89 -1.08 -15.13
N PHE A 215 20.02 0.13 -15.68
CA PHE A 215 18.97 0.72 -16.52
C PHE A 215 18.75 -0.03 -17.84
N SER A 216 19.69 -0.88 -18.27
CA SER A 216 19.52 -1.78 -19.41
C SER A 216 18.41 -2.81 -19.17
N LEU A 217 18.09 -3.15 -17.91
CA LEU A 217 17.06 -4.07 -17.51
C LEU A 217 15.64 -3.47 -17.54
N VAL A 218 15.50 -2.15 -17.71
CA VAL A 218 14.20 -1.47 -17.74
C VAL A 218 13.34 -1.95 -18.91
N MET A 219 13.90 -2.07 -20.12
CA MET A 219 13.12 -2.51 -21.29
C MET A 219 12.70 -3.98 -21.23
N PRO A 220 13.55 -4.94 -20.84
CA PRO A 220 13.13 -6.32 -20.60
C PRO A 220 12.00 -6.44 -19.56
N ASN A 221 12.00 -5.59 -18.53
CA ASN A 221 11.03 -5.62 -17.44
C ASN A 221 9.89 -4.58 -17.60
N ILE A 222 9.64 -4.09 -18.81
CA ILE A 222 8.68 -2.99 -19.03
C ILE A 222 7.26 -3.32 -18.57
N LEU A 223 6.79 -4.56 -18.74
CA LEU A 223 5.44 -4.95 -18.32
C LEU A 223 5.26 -4.94 -16.80
N PRO A 224 6.12 -5.60 -16.00
CA PRO A 224 6.11 -5.42 -14.55
C PRO A 224 6.22 -3.95 -14.13
N ILE A 225 7.11 -3.16 -14.73
CA ILE A 225 7.30 -1.75 -14.43
C ILE A 225 6.03 -0.94 -14.69
N LEU A 226 5.36 -1.13 -15.82
CA LEU A 226 4.11 -0.44 -16.12
C LEU A 226 3.00 -0.82 -15.14
N PHE A 227 2.86 -2.09 -14.78
CA PHE A 227 1.88 -2.50 -13.77
C PHE A 227 2.21 -1.92 -12.39
N LEU A 228 3.47 -1.98 -11.96
CA LEU A 228 3.93 -1.41 -10.70
C LEU A 228 3.84 0.12 -10.70
N GLY A 229 4.12 0.79 -11.81
CA GLY A 229 4.06 2.23 -11.95
C GLY A 229 2.64 2.76 -11.99
N ILE A 230 1.81 2.28 -12.91
CA ILE A 230 0.43 2.77 -13.10
C ILE A 230 -0.49 2.18 -12.03
N GLY A 231 -0.53 0.85 -11.93
CA GLY A 231 -1.46 0.14 -11.04
C GLY A 231 -1.10 0.30 -9.58
N SER A 232 0.05 -0.22 -9.18
CA SER A 232 0.46 -0.25 -7.78
C SER A 232 0.80 1.16 -7.25
N SER A 233 1.67 1.90 -7.96
CA SER A 233 2.11 3.22 -7.50
C SER A 233 1.07 4.30 -7.83
N GLY A 234 0.71 4.48 -9.08
CA GLY A 234 -0.18 5.56 -9.51
C GLY A 234 -1.60 5.43 -8.95
N ILE A 235 -2.22 4.25 -9.08
CA ILE A 235 -3.62 4.04 -8.67
C ILE A 235 -3.69 3.65 -7.19
N ALA A 236 -3.09 2.52 -6.76
CA ALA A 236 -3.35 1.97 -5.43
C ALA A 236 -2.89 2.89 -4.29
N TYR A 237 -1.69 3.49 -4.34
CA TYR A 237 -1.27 4.46 -3.32
C TYR A 237 -2.13 5.73 -3.32
N THR A 238 -2.61 6.19 -4.48
CA THR A 238 -3.55 7.32 -4.55
C THR A 238 -4.89 6.97 -3.90
N LEU A 239 -5.42 5.76 -4.17
CA LEU A 239 -6.62 5.24 -3.52
C LEU A 239 -6.42 5.10 -2.00
N GLN A 240 -5.24 4.69 -1.54
CA GLN A 240 -4.89 4.67 -0.13
C GLN A 240 -4.99 6.07 0.49
N ILE A 241 -4.33 7.07 -0.12
CA ILE A 241 -4.34 8.45 0.40
C ILE A 241 -5.77 8.99 0.49
N ILE A 242 -6.58 8.80 -0.55
CA ILE A 242 -7.98 9.23 -0.59
C ILE A 242 -8.83 8.43 0.42
N GLY A 243 -8.63 7.12 0.48
CA GLY A 243 -9.36 6.23 1.38
C GLY A 243 -9.04 6.52 2.85
N GLN A 244 -7.79 6.70 3.22
CA GLN A 244 -7.39 6.99 4.60
C GLN A 244 -7.92 8.32 5.12
N LYS A 245 -8.28 9.26 4.25
CA LYS A 245 -8.90 10.54 4.65
C LYS A 245 -10.15 10.36 5.53
N TYR A 246 -10.85 9.24 5.43
CA TYR A 246 -12.12 8.99 6.14
C TYR A 246 -12.12 7.66 6.92
N ALA A 247 -11.00 6.96 7.01
CA ALA A 247 -10.83 5.73 7.77
C ALA A 247 -9.87 5.94 8.94
N GLU A 248 -10.14 5.29 10.06
CA GLU A 248 -9.17 5.22 11.16
C GLU A 248 -7.95 4.38 10.72
N PRO A 249 -6.70 4.77 11.06
CA PRO A 249 -5.50 4.08 10.60
C PRO A 249 -5.48 2.58 10.87
N ALA A 250 -5.94 2.16 12.06
CA ALA A 250 -6.01 0.76 12.43
C ALA A 250 -7.02 -0.03 11.57
N VAL A 251 -8.18 0.56 11.24
CA VAL A 251 -9.16 -0.07 10.34
C VAL A 251 -8.64 -0.08 8.90
N ALA A 252 -7.99 1.00 8.47
CA ALA A 252 -7.38 1.07 7.15
C ALA A 252 -6.31 -0.01 6.97
N SER A 253 -5.43 -0.22 7.98
CA SER A 253 -4.39 -1.25 7.92
C SER A 253 -4.96 -2.67 7.82
N ILE A 254 -6.06 -2.97 8.54
CA ILE A 254 -6.73 -4.28 8.44
C ILE A 254 -7.32 -4.50 7.03
N VAL A 255 -7.94 -3.47 6.43
CA VAL A 255 -8.49 -3.61 5.07
C VAL A 255 -7.37 -3.78 4.04
N MET A 256 -6.30 -2.99 4.16
CA MET A 256 -5.17 -3.06 3.23
C MET A 256 -4.39 -4.36 3.36
N SER A 257 -4.33 -4.99 4.54
CA SER A 257 -3.64 -6.28 4.73
C SER A 257 -4.28 -7.45 3.96
N LEU A 258 -5.47 -7.26 3.36
CA LEU A 258 -6.00 -8.19 2.34
C LEU A 258 -5.09 -8.36 1.13
N GLU A 259 -4.10 -7.49 0.94
CA GLU A 259 -3.08 -7.69 -0.10
C GLU A 259 -2.45 -9.08 -0.04
N SER A 260 -2.25 -9.65 1.16
CA SER A 260 -1.72 -11.01 1.33
C SER A 260 -2.69 -12.09 0.81
N VAL A 261 -4.00 -11.89 1.02
CA VAL A 261 -5.03 -12.79 0.49
C VAL A 261 -5.05 -12.72 -1.03
N PHE A 262 -4.98 -11.51 -1.59
CA PHE A 262 -4.96 -11.33 -3.05
C PHE A 262 -3.63 -11.76 -3.67
N ALA A 263 -2.50 -11.70 -2.94
CA ALA A 263 -1.24 -12.28 -3.37
C ALA A 263 -1.34 -13.81 -3.49
N ALA A 264 -1.93 -14.48 -2.52
CA ALA A 264 -2.18 -15.93 -2.57
C ALA A 264 -3.13 -16.32 -3.70
N LEU A 265 -4.21 -15.55 -3.92
CA LEU A 265 -5.12 -15.74 -5.05
C LEU A 265 -4.42 -15.50 -6.39
N GLY A 266 -3.54 -14.49 -6.47
CA GLY A 266 -2.72 -14.23 -7.65
C GLY A 266 -1.79 -15.39 -7.96
N GLY A 267 -1.12 -15.95 -6.97
CA GLY A 267 -0.30 -17.15 -7.11
C GLY A 267 -1.11 -18.35 -7.63
N TRP A 268 -2.33 -18.52 -7.13
CA TRP A 268 -3.22 -19.58 -7.63
C TRP A 268 -3.62 -19.39 -9.10
N ILE A 269 -4.05 -18.17 -9.46
CA ILE A 269 -4.57 -17.88 -10.80
C ILE A 269 -3.46 -17.91 -11.87
N PHE A 270 -2.30 -17.31 -11.58
CA PHE A 270 -1.23 -17.12 -12.56
C PHE A 270 -0.16 -18.20 -12.52
N LEU A 271 0.07 -18.83 -11.36
CA LEU A 271 1.09 -19.86 -11.20
C LEU A 271 0.51 -21.27 -11.06
N SER A 272 -0.82 -21.44 -11.20
CA SER A 272 -1.53 -22.72 -11.05
C SER A 272 -1.32 -23.41 -9.69
N ASN A 273 -0.93 -22.66 -8.68
CA ASN A 273 -0.73 -23.14 -7.30
C ASN A 273 -2.07 -23.16 -6.58
N ALA A 274 -2.81 -24.29 -6.65
CA ALA A 274 -4.10 -24.42 -5.99
C ALA A 274 -3.98 -24.16 -4.48
N LEU A 275 -4.90 -23.33 -3.94
CA LEU A 275 -4.96 -23.05 -2.50
C LEU A 275 -5.33 -24.35 -1.74
N SER A 276 -4.53 -24.70 -0.75
CA SER A 276 -4.83 -25.77 0.17
C SER A 276 -6.03 -25.40 1.07
N PRO A 277 -6.74 -26.40 1.66
CA PRO A 277 -7.80 -26.12 2.65
C PRO A 277 -7.34 -25.23 3.81
N ARG A 278 -6.07 -25.33 4.19
CA ARG A 278 -5.43 -24.51 5.23
C ARG A 278 -5.32 -23.04 4.80
N GLU A 279 -4.85 -22.78 3.58
CA GLU A 279 -4.74 -21.43 3.01
C GLU A 279 -6.14 -20.80 2.84
N PHE A 280 -7.13 -21.60 2.44
CA PHE A 280 -8.52 -21.15 2.34
C PHE A 280 -9.09 -20.74 3.71
N LEU A 281 -8.80 -21.52 4.79
CA LEU A 281 -9.16 -21.13 6.15
C LEU A 281 -8.48 -19.82 6.56
N GLY A 282 -7.21 -19.63 6.20
CA GLY A 282 -6.47 -18.39 6.43
C GLY A 282 -7.16 -17.19 5.79
N CYS A 283 -7.54 -17.30 4.51
CA CYS A 283 -8.29 -16.27 3.80
C CYS A 283 -9.63 -15.93 4.52
N ALA A 284 -10.38 -16.95 4.92
CA ALA A 284 -11.66 -16.77 5.61
C ALA A 284 -11.50 -16.05 6.96
N LEU A 285 -10.45 -16.38 7.73
CA LEU A 285 -10.14 -15.71 9.00
C LEU A 285 -9.79 -14.23 8.80
N VAL A 286 -8.92 -13.90 7.83
CA VAL A 286 -8.56 -12.52 7.52
C VAL A 286 -9.79 -11.71 7.09
N PHE A 287 -10.64 -12.29 6.25
CA PHE A 287 -11.89 -11.65 5.83
C PHE A 287 -12.83 -11.42 7.01
N GLY A 288 -12.99 -12.42 7.89
CA GLY A 288 -13.77 -12.32 9.13
C GLY A 288 -13.25 -11.23 10.08
N ALA A 289 -11.93 -11.09 10.18
CA ALA A 289 -11.29 -10.04 10.96
C ALA A 289 -11.66 -8.63 10.46
N ILE A 290 -11.73 -8.43 9.15
CA ILE A 290 -12.13 -7.15 8.56
C ILE A 290 -13.59 -6.83 8.88
N LEU A 291 -14.48 -7.80 8.75
CA LEU A 291 -15.88 -7.61 9.10
C LEU A 291 -16.04 -7.26 10.58
N LEU A 292 -15.30 -7.91 11.47
CA LEU A 292 -15.30 -7.63 12.91
C LEU A 292 -14.75 -6.23 13.21
N ALA A 293 -13.65 -5.80 12.57
CA ALA A 293 -13.10 -4.46 12.75
C ALA A 293 -14.11 -3.36 12.39
N GLN A 294 -14.98 -3.62 11.41
CA GLN A 294 -16.01 -2.69 10.95
C GLN A 294 -17.38 -2.87 11.64
N ALA A 295 -17.53 -3.90 12.47
CA ALA A 295 -18.80 -4.26 13.09
C ALA A 295 -19.51 -3.11 13.85
N PRO A 296 -18.86 -2.26 14.66
CA PRO A 296 -19.52 -1.13 15.30
C PRO A 296 -20.17 -0.15 14.32
N GLN A 297 -19.60 -0.03 13.13
CA GLN A 297 -20.13 0.83 12.06
C GLN A 297 -21.37 0.20 11.39
N LEU A 298 -21.40 -1.12 11.28
CA LEU A 298 -22.51 -1.88 10.73
C LEU A 298 -23.68 -1.97 11.72
N LEU A 299 -23.41 -2.18 13.01
CA LEU A 299 -24.41 -2.31 14.07
C LEU A 299 -25.10 -0.99 14.44
N SER A 300 -24.41 0.14 14.29
CA SER A 300 -25.00 1.47 14.54
C SER A 300 -26.15 1.83 13.57
N LYS A 301 -26.30 1.11 12.46
CA LYS A 301 -27.45 1.24 11.55
C LYS A 301 -28.76 0.70 12.13
N LYS A 302 -28.71 -0.31 13.00
CA LYS A 302 -29.94 -0.95 13.54
C LYS A 302 -30.64 -0.13 14.62
N LYS A 303 -29.95 0.77 15.31
CA LYS A 303 -30.53 1.59 16.38
C LYS A 303 -31.34 2.82 15.91
N THR A 304 -31.27 3.18 14.63
CA THR A 304 -31.92 4.39 14.09
C THR A 304 -33.20 4.07 13.29
N GLN A 305 -33.66 2.83 13.28
CA GLN A 305 -34.86 2.40 12.54
C GLN A 305 -35.93 1.78 13.46
N THR A 306 -36.01 2.18 14.72
CA THR A 306 -37.22 1.91 15.51
C THR A 306 -38.19 3.09 15.26
N PRO A 307 -39.32 2.90 14.56
CA PRO A 307 -40.33 3.94 14.42
C PRO A 307 -40.96 4.16 15.79
N GLN A 308 -41.08 5.42 16.18
CA GLN A 308 -42.04 5.85 17.21
C GLN A 308 -43.42 5.89 16.60
#